data_d3995db4a2b9dcd8fa41c140713ee307
#
_entry.id   d3995db4a2b9dcd8fa41c140713ee307
#
_cell.length_a   1.000
_cell.length_b   1.000
_cell.length_c   1.000
_cell.angle_alpha   90.00
_cell.angle_beta   90.00
_cell.angle_gamma   90.00
#
_symmetry.space_group_name_H-M   'P 1'
#
loop_
_entity.id
_entity.type
_entity.pdbx_description
1 polymer ?
#
loop_
_entity_poly.entity_id
_entity_poly.type
_entity_poly.pdbx_seq_one_letter_code
_entity_poly.pdbx_strand_id
1 'polypeptide(L)'
;MEYGRVQFTPDVLPSDITGYSVYQKETGKLVYQPGAVLCNLFLADELNRATSRTQSALLEAMEEGQVTVDGVSHPIPQPFIVFATQNPTGAAGTQLLPD
;
A
#
# COMPACT_ATOMS: atom_id res chain seq x y z
N MET A 1 -9.73 12.87 8.68
CA MET A 1 -9.54 11.64 7.92
C MET A 1 -8.35 11.77 7.01
N GLU A 2 -7.43 10.83 7.10
CA GLU A 2 -6.25 10.84 6.26
C GLU A 2 -6.55 10.21 4.91
N TYR A 3 -5.87 10.71 3.89
CA TYR A 3 -6.13 10.32 2.52
C TYR A 3 -4.78 10.06 1.82
N GLY A 4 -4.70 8.97 1.07
CA GLY A 4 -3.49 8.63 0.35
C GLY A 4 -3.80 8.12 -1.05
N ARG A 5 -2.84 8.23 -1.93
CA ARG A 5 -2.98 7.79 -3.30
C ARG A 5 -1.65 7.31 -3.86
N VAL A 6 -1.68 6.19 -4.56
CA VAL A 6 -0.51 5.68 -5.28
C VAL A 6 -0.93 5.27 -6.66
N GLN A 7 -0.19 5.71 -7.66
CA GLN A 7 -0.34 5.19 -9.01
C GLN A 7 0.63 4.02 -9.17
N PHE A 8 0.09 2.85 -9.36
CA PHE A 8 0.89 1.64 -9.38
C PHE A 8 1.59 1.45 -10.72
N THR A 9 2.83 1.05 -10.64
CA THR A 9 3.66 0.67 -11.78
C THR A 9 4.46 -0.54 -11.35
N PRO A 10 5.13 -1.23 -12.29
CA PRO A 10 5.99 -2.35 -11.90
C PRO A 10 7.14 -1.94 -10.97
N ASP A 11 7.45 -0.65 -10.90
CA ASP A 11 8.52 -0.15 -10.04
C ASP A 11 8.09 0.10 -8.61
N VAL A 12 6.80 0.09 -8.32
CA VAL A 12 6.32 0.30 -6.96
C VAL A 12 6.63 -0.94 -6.13
N LEU A 13 7.33 -0.74 -5.03
CA LEU A 13 7.77 -1.83 -4.16
C LEU A 13 6.78 -2.06 -3.04
N PRO A 14 6.76 -3.28 -2.46
CA PRO A 14 5.92 -3.53 -1.29
C PRO A 14 6.19 -2.56 -0.15
N SER A 15 7.44 -2.16 0.06
CA SER A 15 7.78 -1.20 1.11
C SER A 15 7.25 0.19 0.84
N ASP A 16 6.94 0.53 -0.41
CA ASP A 16 6.25 1.79 -0.69
C ASP A 16 4.84 1.79 -0.09
N ILE A 17 4.26 0.61 0.04
CA ILE A 17 2.92 0.44 0.58
C ILE A 17 2.95 0.33 2.10
N THR A 18 3.79 -0.53 2.62
CA THR A 18 3.80 -0.86 4.05
C THR A 18 4.64 0.09 4.88
N GLY A 19 5.60 0.76 4.26
CA GLY A 19 6.59 1.52 4.99
C GLY A 19 7.83 0.70 5.27
N TYR A 20 8.79 1.33 5.87
CA TYR A 20 10.07 0.69 6.15
C TYR A 20 10.74 1.43 7.30
N SER A 21 11.77 0.81 7.87
CA SER A 21 12.52 1.43 8.96
C SER A 21 13.84 1.95 8.44
N VAL A 22 14.25 3.10 8.99
CA VAL A 22 15.50 3.75 8.63
C VAL A 22 16.37 3.85 9.88
N TYR A 23 17.62 3.44 9.77
CA TYR A 23 18.55 3.56 10.87
C TYR A 23 19.08 4.98 10.96
N GLN A 24 18.93 5.59 12.12
CA GLN A 24 19.44 6.95 12.36
C GLN A 24 20.73 6.86 13.15
N LYS A 25 21.82 7.30 12.53
CA LYS A 25 23.13 7.26 13.19
C LYS A 25 23.18 8.13 14.44
N GLU A 26 22.48 9.25 14.42
CA GLU A 26 22.54 10.20 15.52
C GLU A 26 21.93 9.65 16.81
N THR A 27 20.91 8.82 16.67
CA THR A 27 20.23 8.24 17.82
C THR A 27 20.53 6.78 18.03
N GLY A 28 21.09 6.12 17.01
CA GLY A 28 21.35 4.69 17.04
C GLY A 28 20.09 3.85 16.99
N LYS A 29 18.99 4.41 16.50
CA LYS A 29 17.70 3.73 16.52
C LYS A 29 17.15 3.57 15.12
N LEU A 30 16.30 2.54 14.97
CA LEU A 30 15.49 2.39 13.77
C LEU A 30 14.23 3.21 13.90
N VAL A 31 13.94 4.01 12.88
CA VAL A 31 12.76 4.85 12.86
C VAL A 31 11.88 4.41 11.71
N TYR A 32 10.62 4.09 12.03
CA TYR A 32 9.67 3.64 11.03
C TYR A 32 9.19 4.81 10.17
N GLN A 33 9.25 4.61 8.85
CA GLN A 33 8.71 5.56 7.90
C GLN A 33 7.42 4.98 7.36
N PRO A 34 6.27 5.60 7.65
CA PRO A 34 4.98 5.04 7.22
C PRO A 34 4.88 4.93 5.70
N GLY A 35 4.29 3.85 5.25
CA GLY A 35 4.00 3.69 3.84
C GLY A 35 2.70 4.36 3.45
N ALA A 36 2.39 4.29 2.17
CA ALA A 36 1.23 4.98 1.63
C ALA A 36 -0.08 4.46 2.18
N VAL A 37 -0.12 3.21 2.64
CA VAL A 37 -1.35 2.59 3.09
C VAL A 37 -1.77 3.05 4.49
N LEU A 38 -0.90 3.73 5.22
CA LEU A 38 -1.22 4.21 6.57
C LEU A 38 -2.09 5.47 6.49
N CYS A 39 -3.34 5.26 6.11
CA CYS A 39 -4.32 6.34 5.95
C CYS A 39 -5.71 5.74 6.06
N ASN A 40 -6.71 6.59 6.06
CA ASN A 40 -8.11 6.13 6.14
C ASN A 40 -8.67 5.78 4.77
N LEU A 41 -8.37 6.58 3.77
CA LEU A 41 -8.85 6.37 2.40
C LEU A 41 -7.65 6.26 1.48
N PHE A 42 -7.50 5.12 0.86
CA PHE A 42 -6.36 4.83 0.00
C PHE A 42 -6.84 4.60 -1.43
N LEU A 43 -6.31 5.39 -2.36
CA LEU A 43 -6.60 5.24 -3.77
C LEU A 43 -5.46 4.48 -4.44
N ALA A 44 -5.75 3.29 -4.92
CA ALA A 44 -4.78 2.44 -5.60
C ALA A 44 -5.06 2.50 -7.10
N ASP A 45 -4.43 3.45 -7.78
CA ASP A 45 -4.62 3.64 -9.22
C ASP A 45 -3.85 2.61 -10.01
N GLU A 46 -4.54 1.93 -10.92
CA GLU A 46 -3.95 0.95 -11.83
C GLU A 46 -3.22 -0.15 -11.06
N LEU A 47 -3.87 -0.67 -10.04
CA LEU A 47 -3.28 -1.68 -9.16
C LEU A 47 -2.76 -2.89 -9.92
N ASN A 48 -3.41 -3.27 -11.01
CA ASN A 48 -3.03 -4.43 -11.79
C ASN A 48 -1.66 -4.28 -12.49
N ARG A 49 -1.09 -3.08 -12.50
CA ARG A 49 0.23 -2.87 -13.08
C ARG A 49 1.36 -3.18 -12.12
N ALA A 50 1.07 -3.27 -10.84
CA ALA A 50 2.07 -3.60 -9.84
C ALA A 50 2.44 -5.07 -9.91
N THR A 51 3.62 -5.40 -9.38
CA THR A 51 4.02 -6.81 -9.28
C THR A 51 3.11 -7.53 -8.29
N SER A 52 3.10 -8.86 -8.39
CA SER A 52 2.29 -9.68 -7.49
C SER A 52 2.68 -9.46 -6.04
N ARG A 53 3.95 -9.23 -5.77
CA ARG A 53 4.42 -9.03 -4.40
C ARG A 53 3.85 -7.74 -3.81
N THR A 54 3.82 -6.67 -4.61
CA THR A 54 3.26 -5.41 -4.16
C THR A 54 1.76 -5.51 -3.96
N GLN A 55 1.07 -6.18 -4.88
CA GLN A 55 -0.37 -6.38 -4.73
C GLN A 55 -0.68 -7.20 -3.49
N SER A 56 0.11 -8.24 -3.23
CA SER A 56 -0.09 -9.06 -2.03
C SER A 56 0.10 -8.28 -0.76
N ALA A 57 1.09 -7.37 -0.75
CA ALA A 57 1.32 -6.53 0.42
C ALA A 57 0.11 -5.66 0.73
N LEU A 58 -0.50 -5.09 -0.30
CA LEU A 58 -1.71 -4.29 -0.09
C LEU A 58 -2.86 -5.14 0.40
N LEU A 59 -3.06 -6.31 -0.20
CA LEU A 59 -4.17 -7.18 0.20
C LEU A 59 -4.01 -7.63 1.64
N GLU A 60 -2.80 -7.94 2.06
CA GLU A 60 -2.55 -8.33 3.44
C GLU A 60 -2.87 -7.20 4.40
N ALA A 61 -2.46 -5.98 4.05
CA ALA A 61 -2.76 -4.81 4.88
C ALA A 61 -4.27 -4.60 5.02
N MET A 62 -5.00 -4.80 3.92
CA MET A 62 -6.45 -4.65 3.94
C MET A 62 -7.10 -5.69 4.85
N GLU A 63 -6.60 -6.91 4.78
CA GLU A 63 -7.18 -8.02 5.53
C GLU A 63 -6.90 -7.91 7.03
N GLU A 64 -5.68 -7.50 7.37
CA GLU A 64 -5.26 -7.48 8.76
C GLU A 64 -5.48 -6.16 9.46
N GLY A 65 -5.69 -5.08 8.70
CA GLY A 65 -5.85 -3.76 9.28
C GLY A 65 -4.59 -3.22 9.91
N GLN A 66 -3.46 -3.77 9.54
CA GLN A 66 -2.15 -3.35 10.05
C GLN A 66 -1.07 -3.81 9.10
N VAL A 67 0.11 -3.22 9.23
CA VAL A 67 1.30 -3.68 8.52
C VAL A 67 2.36 -4.04 9.55
N THR A 68 3.17 -5.03 9.21
CA THR A 68 4.26 -5.46 10.10
C THR A 68 5.59 -5.20 9.41
N VAL A 69 6.43 -4.41 10.07
CA VAL A 69 7.75 -4.06 9.54
C VAL A 69 8.77 -4.33 10.64
N ASP A 70 9.77 -5.14 10.33
CA ASP A 70 10.82 -5.51 11.28
C ASP A 70 10.26 -6.04 12.59
N GLY A 71 9.22 -6.85 12.49
CA GLY A 71 8.61 -7.48 13.65
C GLY A 71 7.70 -6.59 14.47
N VAL A 72 7.49 -5.35 14.04
CA VAL A 72 6.63 -4.41 14.75
C VAL A 72 5.37 -4.16 13.93
N SER A 73 4.22 -4.32 14.55
CA SER A 73 2.94 -4.08 13.87
C SER A 73 2.55 -2.62 13.99
N HIS A 74 2.12 -2.06 12.87
CA HIS A 74 1.69 -0.66 12.80
C HIS A 74 0.23 -0.66 12.35
N PRO A 75 -0.71 -0.34 13.24
CA PRO A 75 -2.13 -0.37 12.87
C PRO A 75 -2.46 0.71 11.86
N ILE A 76 -3.34 0.36 10.93
CA ILE A 76 -3.85 1.31 9.95
C ILE A 76 -5.01 2.06 10.59
N PRO A 77 -5.07 3.40 10.44
CA PRO A 77 -6.20 4.15 11.00
C PRO A 77 -7.53 3.61 10.53
N GLN A 78 -8.50 3.57 11.42
CA GLN A 78 -9.83 3.07 11.11
C GLN A 78 -10.82 4.24 11.06
N PRO A 79 -11.82 4.16 10.19
CA PRO A 79 -12.02 3.13 9.17
C PRO A 79 -11.01 3.20 8.05
N PHE A 80 -10.71 2.06 7.43
CA PHE A 80 -9.78 2.01 6.31
C PHE A 80 -10.53 1.54 5.08
N ILE A 81 -10.51 2.36 4.02
CA ILE A 81 -11.24 2.11 2.79
C ILE A 81 -10.27 2.20 1.62
N VAL A 82 -10.35 1.24 0.72
CA VAL A 82 -9.49 1.21 -0.47
C VAL A 82 -10.36 1.30 -1.72
N PHE A 83 -10.01 2.25 -2.58
CA PHE A 83 -10.56 2.30 -3.94
C PHE A 83 -9.44 1.93 -4.90
N ALA A 84 -9.61 0.81 -5.59
CA ALA A 84 -8.62 0.34 -6.54
C ALA A 84 -9.18 0.47 -7.95
N THR A 85 -8.33 0.91 -8.88
CA THR A 85 -8.70 0.98 -10.28
C THR A 85 -7.81 0.06 -11.09
N GLN A 86 -8.29 -0.35 -12.24
CA GLN A 86 -7.51 -1.06 -13.23
C GLN A 86 -7.60 -0.31 -14.53
N ASN A 87 -6.50 -0.31 -15.26
CA ASN A 87 -6.50 0.23 -16.59
C ASN A 87 -6.50 -0.95 -17.55
N PRO A 88 -7.62 -1.27 -18.16
CA PRO A 88 -7.69 -2.43 -19.07
C PRO A 88 -6.88 -2.12 -20.31
N THR A 89 -5.78 -2.79 -20.45
CA THR A 89 -4.89 -2.56 -21.57
C THR A 89 -5.55 -2.98 -22.85
N GLY A 90 -5.67 -2.04 -23.77
CA GLY A 90 -6.12 -2.30 -25.12
C GLY A 90 -7.50 -2.89 -25.24
N ALA A 91 -8.13 -3.14 -24.18
CA ALA A 91 -9.46 -3.69 -24.25
C ALA A 91 -10.46 -2.58 -24.24
N ALA A 92 -11.64 -2.90 -24.46
CA ALA A 92 -12.72 -1.97 -24.39
C ALA A 92 -12.94 -1.47 -23.00
N GLY A 93 -12.09 -1.71 -22.16
CA GLY A 93 -11.91 -0.97 -20.97
C GLY A 93 -13.02 -0.93 -19.97
N THR A 94 -13.91 -1.80 -19.98
CA THR A 94 -14.98 -1.74 -19.02
C THR A 94 -14.92 -2.86 -18.00
N GLN A 95 -13.79 -3.44 -17.88
CA GLN A 95 -13.65 -4.54 -16.95
C GLN A 95 -13.62 -4.03 -15.53
N LEU A 96 -14.55 -4.51 -14.74
CA LEU A 96 -14.57 -4.15 -13.32
C LEU A 96 -13.60 -5.02 -12.56
N LEU A 97 -13.13 -4.48 -11.44
CA LEU A 97 -12.28 -5.25 -10.56
C LEU A 97 -13.06 -6.42 -9.99
N PRO A 98 -12.51 -7.61 -10.04
CA PRO A 98 -13.09 -8.71 -9.28
C PRO A 98 -12.92 -8.42 -7.81
N ASP A 99 -13.91 -8.56 -7.07
CA ASP A 99 -13.84 -8.29 -5.64
C ASP A 99 -13.20 -9.39 -4.85
#